data_c7a9d7ccba5d02d4d18237333515cdb2
#
_entry.id   c7a9d7ccba5d02d4d18237333515cdb2
#
_cell.length_a   1.000
_cell.length_b   1.000
_cell.length_c   1.000
_cell.angle_alpha   90.00
_cell.angle_beta   90.00
_cell.angle_gamma   90.00
#
_symmetry.space_group_name_H-M   'P 1'
#
loop_
_entity.id
_entity.type
_entity.pdbx_description
1 polymer ?
#
loop_
_entity_poly.entity_id
_entity_poly.type
_entity_poly.pdbx_seq_one_letter_code
_entity_poly.pdbx_strand_id
1 'polypeptide(L)'
;VSWWTPEEIEKFNKLTENTVNHFNELDVLPDLKANGTLTLGENLADYGGVKIAYNALKDKTEDIEDLKEFFISFATVWAGINTKEGLRTQTITNEHSVNFNRVNGTLAMFTPWYEVFEITSKDKMFIPISKRAKIW
;
A
#
# COMPACT_ATOMS: atom_id res chain seq x y z
N VAL A 1 -26.51 5.09 9.31
CA VAL A 1 -26.47 6.56 9.23
C VAL A 1 -25.03 6.94 8.93
N SER A 2 -24.77 7.58 7.79
CA SER A 2 -23.43 8.09 7.48
C SER A 2 -23.16 9.33 8.34
N TRP A 3 -21.97 9.43 8.92
CA TRP A 3 -21.54 10.64 9.66
C TRP A 3 -21.09 11.75 8.69
N TRP A 4 -20.73 11.36 7.48
CA TRP A 4 -20.16 12.23 6.47
C TRP A 4 -21.25 12.81 5.59
N THR A 5 -21.09 14.06 5.25
CA THR A 5 -21.90 14.72 4.24
C THR A 5 -21.59 14.17 2.84
N PRO A 6 -22.49 14.33 1.86
CA PRO A 6 -22.20 13.94 0.48
C PRO A 6 -20.93 14.60 -0.08
N GLU A 7 -20.66 15.85 0.27
CA GLU A 7 -19.47 16.59 -0.16
C GLU A 7 -18.19 16.01 0.43
N GLU A 8 -18.21 15.61 1.71
CA GLU A 8 -17.06 14.94 2.36
C GLU A 8 -16.78 13.57 1.74
N ILE A 9 -17.82 12.81 1.42
CA ILE A 9 -17.70 11.52 0.72
C ILE A 9 -17.08 11.73 -0.66
N GLU A 10 -17.55 12.69 -1.45
CA GLU A 10 -16.98 12.99 -2.76
C GLU A 10 -15.50 13.37 -2.67
N LYS A 11 -15.15 14.24 -1.72
CA LYS A 11 -13.77 14.65 -1.46
C LYS A 11 -12.89 13.47 -1.07
N PHE A 12 -13.36 12.61 -0.17
CA PHE A 12 -12.65 11.40 0.24
C PHE A 12 -12.41 10.46 -0.94
N ASN A 13 -13.47 10.18 -1.73
CA ASN A 13 -13.36 9.32 -2.91
C ASN A 13 -12.32 9.85 -3.89
N LYS A 14 -12.28 11.16 -4.13
CA LYS A 14 -11.29 11.80 -5.00
C LYS A 14 -9.86 11.67 -4.46
N LEU A 15 -9.66 11.77 -3.16
CA LEU A 15 -8.35 11.63 -2.52
C LEU A 15 -7.85 10.18 -2.56
N THR A 16 -8.77 9.21 -2.51
CA THR A 16 -8.43 7.77 -2.44
C THR A 16 -8.44 7.07 -3.80
N GLU A 17 -8.86 7.74 -4.86
CA GLU A 17 -8.94 7.19 -6.22
C GLU A 17 -7.63 6.56 -6.68
N ASN A 18 -6.50 7.24 -6.45
CA ASN A 18 -5.18 6.71 -6.80
C ASN A 18 -4.88 5.39 -6.08
N THR A 19 -5.26 5.27 -4.81
CA THR A 19 -5.08 4.04 -4.02
C THR A 19 -5.92 2.90 -4.58
N VAL A 20 -7.20 3.14 -4.82
CA VAL A 20 -8.10 2.14 -5.43
C VAL A 20 -7.55 1.65 -6.77
N ASN A 21 -7.22 2.60 -7.66
CA ASN A 21 -6.73 2.27 -9.01
C ASN A 21 -5.41 1.51 -8.96
N HIS A 22 -4.48 1.91 -8.08
CA HIS A 22 -3.21 1.22 -7.94
C HIS A 22 -3.41 -0.24 -7.49
N PHE A 23 -4.20 -0.48 -6.45
CA PHE A 23 -4.44 -1.84 -5.97
C PHE A 23 -5.22 -2.70 -6.97
N ASN A 24 -6.16 -2.13 -7.74
CA ASN A 24 -6.86 -2.85 -8.79
C ASN A 24 -5.94 -3.38 -9.91
N GLU A 25 -4.79 -2.75 -10.12
CA GLU A 25 -3.80 -3.17 -11.12
C GLU A 25 -2.84 -4.27 -10.61
N LEU A 26 -2.78 -4.52 -9.30
CA LEU A 26 -1.87 -5.51 -8.73
C LEU A 26 -2.33 -6.94 -9.01
N ASP A 27 -1.40 -7.77 -9.45
CA ASP A 27 -1.64 -9.19 -9.63
C ASP A 27 -1.70 -9.91 -8.26
N VAL A 28 -2.64 -10.84 -8.12
CA VAL A 28 -2.70 -11.82 -7.03
C VAL A 28 -2.30 -13.19 -7.56
N LEU A 29 -2.82 -13.53 -8.73
CA LEU A 29 -2.48 -14.71 -9.51
C LEU A 29 -2.39 -14.30 -10.99
N PRO A 30 -1.83 -15.10 -11.90
CA PRO A 30 -1.72 -14.75 -13.32
C PRO A 30 -3.06 -14.38 -13.99
N ASP A 31 -4.16 -14.87 -13.42
CA ASP A 31 -5.54 -14.69 -13.91
C ASP A 31 -6.43 -13.92 -12.92
N LEU A 32 -5.84 -13.31 -11.87
CA LEU A 32 -6.61 -12.63 -10.82
C LEU A 32 -5.92 -11.36 -10.36
N LYS A 33 -6.60 -10.25 -10.49
CA LYS A 33 -6.21 -8.95 -9.92
C LYS A 33 -6.73 -8.79 -8.48
N ALA A 34 -6.08 -7.93 -7.71
CA ALA A 34 -6.59 -7.51 -6.41
C ALA A 34 -7.88 -6.67 -6.55
N ASN A 35 -8.59 -6.48 -5.44
CA ASN A 35 -9.79 -5.67 -5.38
C ASN A 35 -9.54 -4.42 -4.52
N GLY A 36 -9.01 -3.38 -5.13
CA GLY A 36 -8.66 -2.14 -4.44
C GLY A 36 -9.87 -1.41 -3.84
N THR A 37 -11.07 -1.63 -4.36
CA THR A 37 -12.29 -1.05 -3.78
C THR A 37 -12.66 -1.76 -2.47
N LEU A 38 -12.66 -3.09 -2.47
CA LEU A 38 -12.96 -3.89 -1.28
C LEU A 38 -11.93 -3.66 -0.16
N THR A 39 -10.66 -3.52 -0.54
CA THR A 39 -9.55 -3.44 0.42
C THR A 39 -9.10 -2.00 0.74
N LEU A 40 -9.83 -0.98 0.28
CA LEU A 40 -9.43 0.42 0.42
C LEU A 40 -9.13 0.84 1.86
N GLY A 41 -10.03 0.52 2.80
CA GLY A 41 -9.90 0.90 4.20
C GLY A 41 -8.60 0.39 4.82
N GLU A 42 -8.33 -0.89 4.61
CA GLU A 42 -7.14 -1.56 5.14
C GLU A 42 -5.84 -1.12 4.42
N ASN A 43 -5.91 -0.87 3.12
CA ASN A 43 -4.77 -0.34 2.39
C ASN A 43 -4.40 1.09 2.83
N LEU A 44 -5.39 1.91 3.19
CA LEU A 44 -5.15 3.24 3.78
C LEU A 44 -4.58 3.12 5.19
N ALA A 45 -5.06 2.15 5.99
CA ALA A 45 -4.52 1.91 7.32
C ALA A 45 -3.05 1.46 7.27
N ASP A 46 -2.69 0.55 6.35
CA ASP A 46 -1.30 0.14 6.13
C ASP A 46 -0.43 1.34 5.70
N TYR A 47 -0.89 2.13 4.74
CA TYR A 47 -0.16 3.32 4.29
C TYR A 47 0.05 4.34 5.42
N GLY A 48 -0.99 4.64 6.19
CA GLY A 48 -0.92 5.53 7.35
C GLY A 48 0.00 5.00 8.43
N GLY A 49 -0.08 3.71 8.73
CA GLY A 49 0.78 3.02 9.70
C GLY A 49 2.26 3.07 9.31
N VAL A 50 2.60 2.75 8.06
CA VAL A 50 3.97 2.87 7.53
C VAL A 50 4.46 4.30 7.63
N LYS A 51 3.66 5.29 7.24
CA LYS A 51 4.03 6.70 7.30
C LYS A 51 4.32 7.18 8.73
N ILE A 52 3.45 6.85 9.69
CA ILE A 52 3.63 7.25 11.09
C ILE A 52 4.89 6.60 11.68
N ALA A 53 5.07 5.29 11.47
CA ALA A 53 6.21 4.56 11.99
C ALA A 53 7.53 5.01 11.35
N TYR A 54 7.55 5.23 10.03
CA TYR A 54 8.71 5.78 9.32
C TYR A 54 9.10 7.16 9.85
N ASN A 55 8.14 8.07 10.03
CA ASN A 55 8.41 9.40 10.56
C ASN A 55 8.97 9.34 11.98
N ALA A 56 8.43 8.48 12.84
CA ALA A 56 8.95 8.28 14.19
C ALA A 56 10.38 7.74 14.20
N LEU A 57 10.75 6.87 13.26
CA LEU A 57 12.13 6.42 13.08
C LEU A 57 13.01 7.55 12.55
N LYS A 58 12.56 8.28 11.52
CA LYS A 58 13.29 9.39 10.89
C LYS A 58 13.64 10.50 11.89
N ASP A 59 12.82 10.70 12.91
CA ASP A 59 13.10 11.61 14.03
C ASP A 59 14.25 11.14 14.95
N LYS A 60 14.68 9.89 14.82
CA LYS A 60 15.73 9.26 15.65
C LYS A 60 17.03 9.00 14.91
N THR A 61 16.97 8.78 13.60
CA THR A 61 18.13 8.44 12.78
C THR A 61 18.01 9.01 11.37
N GLU A 62 19.15 9.33 10.79
CA GLU A 62 19.30 9.64 9.37
C GLU A 62 20.11 8.55 8.65
N ASP A 63 20.54 7.50 9.36
CA ASP A 63 21.32 6.41 8.79
C ASP A 63 20.46 5.65 7.75
N ILE A 64 21.00 5.55 6.55
CA ILE A 64 20.31 4.92 5.43
C ILE A 64 20.07 3.42 5.66
N GLU A 65 20.95 2.74 6.39
CA GLU A 65 20.81 1.33 6.69
C GLU A 65 19.68 1.08 7.71
N ASP A 66 19.52 1.94 8.72
CA ASP A 66 18.37 1.90 9.64
C ASP A 66 17.05 2.10 8.88
N LEU A 67 17.03 3.03 7.93
CA LEU A 67 15.84 3.30 7.11
C LEU A 67 15.52 2.14 6.15
N LYS A 68 16.53 1.48 5.59
CA LYS A 68 16.34 0.26 4.79
C LYS A 68 15.80 -0.88 5.65
N GLU A 69 16.37 -1.09 6.84
CA GLU A 69 15.95 -2.15 7.75
C GLU A 69 14.48 -1.99 8.17
N PHE A 70 14.02 -0.76 8.36
CA PHE A 70 12.60 -0.47 8.61
C PHE A 70 11.69 -1.08 7.53
N PHE A 71 11.98 -0.85 6.25
CA PHE A 71 11.17 -1.38 5.15
C PHE A 71 11.29 -2.90 5.01
N ILE A 72 12.50 -3.45 5.25
CA ILE A 72 12.73 -4.89 5.26
C ILE A 72 11.95 -5.55 6.39
N SER A 73 11.98 -4.96 7.58
CA SER A 73 11.22 -5.45 8.74
C SER A 73 9.71 -5.40 8.48
N PHE A 74 9.20 -4.31 7.90
CA PHE A 74 7.79 -4.22 7.49
C PHE A 74 7.42 -5.35 6.52
N ALA A 75 8.26 -5.60 5.50
CA ALA A 75 8.01 -6.69 4.54
C ALA A 75 8.06 -8.08 5.22
N THR A 76 8.95 -8.27 6.17
CA THR A 76 9.13 -9.54 6.89
C THR A 76 7.91 -9.89 7.74
N VAL A 77 7.23 -8.91 8.34
CA VAL A 77 5.98 -9.13 9.11
C VAL A 77 4.92 -9.81 8.26
N TRP A 78 4.88 -9.51 6.97
CA TRP A 78 3.89 -10.06 6.03
C TRP A 78 4.38 -11.31 5.28
N ALA A 79 5.58 -11.83 5.59
CA ALA A 79 6.07 -13.05 4.97
C ALA A 79 5.16 -14.24 5.31
N GLY A 80 4.70 -14.93 4.29
CA GLY A 80 3.78 -16.07 4.46
C GLY A 80 3.55 -16.82 3.16
N ILE A 81 3.08 -18.05 3.29
CA ILE A 81 2.75 -18.93 2.16
C ILE A 81 1.24 -19.18 2.16
N ASN A 82 0.63 -19.01 1.01
CA ASN A 82 -0.79 -19.26 0.79
C ASN A 82 -1.00 -20.21 -0.39
N THR A 83 -2.08 -21.02 -0.34
CA THR A 83 -2.52 -21.78 -1.51
C THR A 83 -3.16 -20.84 -2.54
N LYS A 84 -3.22 -21.27 -3.79
CA LYS A 84 -3.92 -20.51 -4.85
C LYS A 84 -5.41 -20.33 -4.52
N GLU A 85 -6.04 -21.34 -3.98
CA GLU A 85 -7.44 -21.33 -3.56
C GLU A 85 -7.65 -20.34 -2.39
N GLY A 86 -6.74 -20.32 -1.44
CA GLY A 86 -6.75 -19.36 -0.32
C GLY A 86 -6.64 -17.93 -0.81
N LEU A 87 -5.71 -17.65 -1.75
CA LEU A 87 -5.56 -16.33 -2.36
C LEU A 87 -6.83 -15.90 -3.11
N ARG A 88 -7.46 -16.79 -3.88
CA ARG A 88 -8.73 -16.50 -4.58
C ARG A 88 -9.84 -16.15 -3.60
N THR A 89 -10.02 -16.96 -2.57
CA THR A 89 -11.05 -16.72 -1.55
C THR A 89 -10.80 -15.38 -0.84
N GLN A 90 -9.57 -15.14 -0.40
CA GLN A 90 -9.20 -13.88 0.25
C GLN A 90 -9.51 -12.67 -0.65
N THR A 91 -9.12 -12.70 -1.91
CA THR A 91 -9.31 -11.57 -2.84
C THR A 91 -10.78 -11.21 -3.05
N ILE A 92 -11.69 -12.21 -2.97
CA ILE A 92 -13.13 -12.01 -3.21
C ILE A 92 -13.87 -11.60 -1.94
N THR A 93 -13.44 -12.08 -0.77
CA THR A 93 -14.24 -12.00 0.46
C THR A 93 -13.62 -11.18 1.58
N ASN A 94 -12.32 -10.88 1.52
CA ASN A 94 -11.59 -10.26 2.63
C ASN A 94 -11.29 -8.79 2.35
N GLU A 95 -11.53 -7.95 3.34
CA GLU A 95 -11.22 -6.50 3.29
C GLU A 95 -9.71 -6.21 3.33
N HIS A 96 -8.88 -7.22 3.64
CA HIS A 96 -7.43 -7.11 3.61
C HIS A 96 -6.86 -7.63 2.30
N SER A 97 -5.99 -6.86 1.69
CA SER A 97 -5.17 -7.30 0.56
C SER A 97 -4.32 -8.52 0.93
N VAL A 98 -3.96 -9.35 -0.05
CA VAL A 98 -3.01 -10.45 0.17
C VAL A 98 -1.65 -9.91 0.61
N ASN A 99 -0.91 -10.69 1.41
CA ASN A 99 0.28 -10.25 2.13
C ASN A 99 1.28 -9.49 1.25
N PHE A 100 1.66 -10.04 0.10
CA PHE A 100 2.63 -9.38 -0.77
C PHE A 100 2.10 -8.07 -1.39
N ASN A 101 0.77 -7.93 -1.59
CA ASN A 101 0.18 -6.68 -2.04
C ASN A 101 0.08 -5.65 -0.91
N ARG A 102 -0.08 -6.07 0.35
CA ARG A 102 0.04 -5.16 1.50
C ARG A 102 1.43 -4.51 1.57
N VAL A 103 2.48 -5.27 1.26
CA VAL A 103 3.85 -4.74 1.20
C VAL A 103 4.06 -3.93 -0.08
N ASN A 104 4.00 -4.59 -1.23
CA ASN A 104 4.41 -4.01 -2.50
C ASN A 104 3.48 -2.86 -2.95
N GLY A 105 2.17 -3.04 -2.75
CA GLY A 105 1.18 -2.01 -3.07
C GLY A 105 1.35 -0.76 -2.20
N THR A 106 1.55 -0.93 -0.90
CA THR A 106 1.74 0.18 0.03
C THR A 106 3.05 0.91 -0.22
N LEU A 107 4.17 0.19 -0.34
CA LEU A 107 5.49 0.80 -0.53
C LEU A 107 5.61 1.51 -1.89
N ALA A 108 5.02 0.97 -2.95
CA ALA A 108 5.00 1.64 -4.25
C ALA A 108 4.32 3.02 -4.23
N MET A 109 3.44 3.28 -3.27
CA MET A 109 2.81 4.60 -3.07
C MET A 109 3.57 5.51 -2.10
N PHE A 110 4.56 5.00 -1.37
CA PHE A 110 5.25 5.71 -0.30
C PHE A 110 6.55 6.34 -0.78
N THR A 111 6.57 7.66 -0.97
CA THR A 111 7.72 8.38 -1.56
C THR A 111 9.05 8.16 -0.84
N PRO A 112 9.15 8.15 0.51
CA PRO A 112 10.43 7.88 1.18
C PRO A 112 11.06 6.52 0.84
N TRP A 113 10.27 5.49 0.51
CA TRP A 113 10.79 4.21 0.05
C TRP A 113 11.60 4.34 -1.26
N TYR A 114 11.16 5.22 -2.17
CA TYR A 114 11.88 5.51 -3.41
C TYR A 114 13.25 6.13 -3.15
N GLU A 115 13.32 7.03 -2.17
CA GLU A 115 14.56 7.72 -1.80
C GLU A 115 15.55 6.75 -1.15
N VAL A 116 15.08 5.91 -0.22
CA VAL A 116 15.91 4.97 0.53
C VAL A 116 16.50 3.87 -0.36
N PHE A 117 15.74 3.38 -1.34
CA PHE A 117 16.16 2.32 -2.26
C PHE A 117 16.55 2.81 -3.66
N GLU A 118 16.63 4.12 -3.88
CA GLU A 118 17.00 4.74 -5.15
C GLU A 118 16.14 4.26 -6.33
N ILE A 119 14.83 4.06 -6.09
CA ILE A 119 13.88 3.52 -7.06
C ILE A 119 13.64 4.49 -8.21
N THR A 120 13.78 4.01 -9.42
CA THR A 120 13.67 4.78 -10.67
C THR A 120 12.55 4.24 -11.57
N SER A 121 12.26 4.94 -12.67
CA SER A 121 11.28 4.49 -13.66
C SER A 121 11.63 3.17 -14.38
N LYS A 122 12.81 2.62 -14.13
CA LYS A 122 13.24 1.31 -14.67
C LYS A 122 12.84 0.14 -13.78
N ASP A 123 12.42 0.42 -12.54
CA ASP A 123 12.11 -0.60 -11.56
C ASP A 123 10.62 -0.99 -11.64
N LYS A 124 10.34 -2.29 -11.46
CA LYS A 124 8.97 -2.84 -11.65
C LYS A 124 7.92 -2.25 -10.72
N MET A 125 8.32 -1.86 -9.51
CA MET A 125 7.41 -1.28 -8.52
C MET A 125 7.27 0.24 -8.64
N PHE A 126 7.94 0.86 -9.63
CA PHE A 126 7.83 2.29 -9.84
C PHE A 126 6.42 2.69 -10.29
N ILE A 127 5.84 3.67 -9.60
CA ILE A 127 4.66 4.41 -10.08
C ILE A 127 4.95 5.93 -10.04
N PRO A 128 4.47 6.70 -11.04
CA PRO A 128 4.68 8.14 -11.06
C PRO A 128 4.08 8.81 -9.82
N ILE A 129 4.72 9.88 -9.34
CA ILE A 129 4.27 10.61 -8.14
C ILE A 129 2.81 11.07 -8.24
N SER A 130 2.35 11.41 -9.45
CA SER A 130 0.96 11.82 -9.70
C SER A 130 -0.07 10.71 -9.45
N LYS A 131 0.38 9.44 -9.45
CA LYS A 131 -0.45 8.24 -9.22
C LYS A 131 -0.29 7.67 -7.80
N ARG A 132 0.60 8.24 -6.97
CA ARG A 132 0.76 7.80 -5.57
C ARG A 132 -0.41 8.27 -4.71
N ALA A 133 -0.51 7.73 -3.50
CA ALA A 133 -1.52 8.14 -2.54
C ALA A 133 -1.47 9.65 -2.27
N LYS A 134 -2.64 10.28 -2.16
CA LYS A 134 -2.81 11.72 -1.91
C LYS A 134 -3.44 12.01 -0.55
N ILE A 135 -3.74 10.97 0.19
CA ILE A 135 -4.31 11.05 1.52
C ILE A 135 -3.17 11.00 2.56
N TRP A 136 -3.31 11.75 3.64
CA TRP A 136 -2.32 12.02 4.72
C TRP A 136 -1.22 13.03 4.40
#